data_8df9489c4683d029a78d9aebda69a6d6
#
_entry.id   8df9489c4683d029a78d9aebda69a6d6
#
_cell.length_a   1.000
_cell.length_b   1.000
_cell.length_c   1.000
_cell.angle_alpha   90.00
_cell.angle_beta   90.00
_cell.angle_gamma   90.00
#
_symmetry.space_group_name_H-M   'P 1'
#
loop_
_entity.id
_entity.type
_entity.pdbx_description
1 polymer ?
#
loop_
_entity_poly.entity_id
_entity_poly.type
_entity_poly.pdbx_seq_one_letter_code
_entity_poly.pdbx_strand_id
1 'polypeptide(L)'
;MKKRILSTLLCATMLVSMTACGSKPADTGSTTAAPAATTQAAGEAKAETTAAPAAEPAADAIVLTYAEVNPLDTIVGMTGQKFKEEVESRSNGSIIIDIQASGVLGSENEVLDGMLGGTGTVDISRISAFALTSYGGEKSKLLSLPYTFVSRDHFWKFAESDLAREFLDEPSQNGTNLIGLFYGEEGFRHFFTKDPVSSIDDFKGKKIRVSNDPVMVGLVSGLGANATEVSFTELYSALQTGVCDGAEQPIANYKSNAFDEVAPNLILDGHTLGAIQVVITEEAWNKLTADQQNILMEAGKAAGEYNKSISEQKENEVLDGLRASGVNVVDVDDKTPWQEATKQVIADNTKGQEDLYQQILDLAK
;
A
#
# COMPACT_ATOMS: atom_id res chain seq x y z
N MET A 1 -57.80 -12.09 8.80
CA MET A 1 -58.64 -11.39 7.80
C MET A 1 -57.75 -10.85 6.70
N LYS A 2 -58.07 -11.23 5.47
CA LYS A 2 -57.36 -10.94 4.26
C LYS A 2 -57.50 -9.47 3.86
N LYS A 3 -56.45 -8.83 3.27
CA LYS A 3 -56.61 -7.98 2.08
C LYS A 3 -55.27 -7.88 1.36
N ARG A 4 -55.22 -8.55 0.19
CA ARG A 4 -54.29 -8.35 -0.92
C ARG A 4 -54.77 -7.12 -1.68
N ILE A 5 -53.86 -6.25 -2.12
CA ILE A 5 -54.09 -5.35 -3.23
C ILE A 5 -52.91 -5.50 -4.20
N LEU A 6 -53.31 -5.84 -5.41
CA LEU A 6 -52.54 -6.05 -6.64
C LEU A 6 -52.74 -4.77 -7.45
N SER A 7 -51.66 -4.23 -8.10
CA SER A 7 -51.78 -3.31 -9.26
C SER A 7 -50.42 -3.25 -9.94
N THR A 8 -50.24 -3.98 -11.01
CA THR A 8 -50.29 -3.70 -12.47
C THR A 8 -49.27 -2.71 -13.00
N LEU A 9 -48.34 -3.26 -13.65
CA LEU A 9 -47.60 -3.06 -14.92
C LEU A 9 -48.08 -1.86 -15.75
N LEU A 10 -47.13 -0.99 -16.16
CA LEU A 10 -47.25 -0.25 -17.42
C LEU A 10 -45.88 -0.15 -18.09
N CYS A 11 -45.68 -0.91 -19.19
CA CYS A 11 -44.68 -0.73 -20.23
C CYS A 11 -45.03 0.46 -21.08
N ALA A 12 -44.03 1.27 -21.45
CA ALA A 12 -44.10 2.13 -22.61
C ALA A 12 -42.75 2.12 -23.33
N THR A 13 -42.75 1.38 -24.44
CA THR A 13 -41.77 1.39 -25.51
C THR A 13 -41.94 2.66 -26.37
N MET A 14 -40.84 3.35 -26.72
CA MET A 14 -40.78 4.19 -27.90
C MET A 14 -39.50 3.89 -28.67
N LEU A 15 -39.74 3.35 -29.87
CA LEU A 15 -38.83 3.20 -31.00
C LEU A 15 -38.94 4.43 -31.94
N VAL A 16 -37.97 4.50 -32.88
CA VAL A 16 -37.98 5.23 -34.18
C VAL A 16 -37.29 6.60 -34.09
N SER A 17 -36.36 6.97 -34.98
CA SER A 17 -35.95 6.49 -36.32
C SER A 17 -34.60 7.08 -36.73
N MET A 18 -33.93 6.33 -37.59
CA MET A 18 -32.81 6.75 -38.44
C MET A 18 -33.24 7.80 -39.48
N THR A 19 -32.31 8.72 -39.83
CA THR A 19 -32.17 9.13 -41.24
C THR A 19 -30.72 9.50 -41.54
N ALA A 20 -30.19 8.91 -42.60
CA ALA A 20 -28.89 9.12 -43.21
C ALA A 20 -29.00 10.13 -44.36
N CYS A 21 -27.90 10.75 -44.72
CA CYS A 21 -27.42 11.25 -46.02
C CYS A 21 -26.33 12.31 -45.73
N GLY A 22 -25.09 12.23 -46.14
CA GLY A 22 -24.52 11.83 -47.42
C GLY A 22 -23.95 13.03 -48.13
N SER A 23 -22.64 13.16 -48.24
CA SER A 23 -21.86 13.55 -49.42
C SER A 23 -20.47 14.14 -49.09
N LYS A 24 -19.46 13.53 -49.70
CA LYS A 24 -18.13 14.02 -50.10
C LYS A 24 -18.28 14.62 -51.51
N PRO A 25 -17.26 15.21 -52.22
CA PRO A 25 -15.81 15.31 -51.98
C PRO A 25 -15.14 16.63 -52.50
N ALA A 26 -13.81 16.52 -52.64
CA ALA A 26 -12.82 17.24 -53.47
C ALA A 26 -12.06 18.40 -52.80
N ASP A 27 -10.78 18.46 -52.77
CA ASP A 27 -9.55 18.11 -53.49
C ASP A 27 -8.74 19.40 -53.76
N THR A 28 -7.42 19.26 -53.89
CA THR A 28 -6.35 20.19 -54.30
C THR A 28 -5.64 20.91 -53.12
N GLY A 29 -4.34 20.84 -52.89
CA GLY A 29 -3.20 20.45 -53.69
C GLY A 29 -2.02 21.35 -53.33
N SER A 30 -0.85 20.75 -53.32
CA SER A 30 0.47 21.32 -53.67
C SER A 30 1.42 21.80 -52.56
N THR A 31 2.40 20.93 -52.29
CA THR A 31 3.89 21.06 -52.27
C THR A 31 4.55 22.37 -51.82
N THR A 32 5.49 22.27 -50.87
CA THR A 32 6.91 22.58 -51.16
C THR A 32 7.82 22.01 -50.06
N ALA A 33 8.98 21.47 -50.49
CA ALA A 33 10.00 20.75 -49.73
C ALA A 33 11.11 21.67 -49.20
N ALA A 34 11.68 21.24 -48.04
CA ALA A 34 13.04 21.21 -47.52
C ALA A 34 13.93 22.49 -47.61
N PRO A 35 15.01 22.61 -46.78
CA PRO A 35 16.01 21.57 -46.53
C PRO A 35 16.49 21.42 -45.09
N ALA A 36 17.23 20.30 -44.90
CA ALA A 36 17.91 19.84 -43.71
C ALA A 36 19.06 20.73 -43.26
N ALA A 37 19.26 20.78 -41.93
CA ALA A 37 20.58 21.12 -41.35
C ALA A 37 20.92 20.08 -40.30
N THR A 38 21.97 19.33 -40.62
CA THR A 38 22.68 18.35 -39.78
C THR A 38 23.43 19.07 -38.68
N THR A 39 23.25 18.66 -37.42
CA THR A 39 24.26 18.90 -36.38
C THR A 39 24.38 17.63 -35.56
N GLN A 40 25.54 16.99 -35.67
CA GLN A 40 26.02 15.93 -34.80
C GLN A 40 26.22 16.49 -33.39
N ALA A 41 25.71 15.82 -32.38
CA ALA A 41 26.19 15.93 -31.02
C ALA A 41 26.40 14.53 -30.46
N ALA A 42 27.52 14.38 -29.80
CA ALA A 42 28.17 13.16 -29.36
C ALA A 42 27.30 12.34 -28.41
N GLY A 43 27.34 11.03 -28.56
CA GLY A 43 26.67 10.08 -27.70
C GLY A 43 27.34 9.96 -26.34
N GLU A 44 26.54 10.08 -25.29
CA GLU A 44 26.82 9.45 -24.01
C GLU A 44 26.08 8.12 -23.97
N ALA A 45 26.88 7.05 -23.88
CA ALA A 45 26.37 5.69 -23.73
C ALA A 45 25.71 5.54 -22.35
N LYS A 46 24.38 5.55 -22.32
CA LYS A 46 23.60 5.09 -21.18
C LYS A 46 23.74 3.57 -21.12
N ALA A 47 24.34 3.07 -20.04
CA ALA A 47 24.39 1.64 -19.80
C ALA A 47 22.94 1.14 -19.59
N GLU A 48 22.39 0.50 -20.60
CA GLU A 48 21.18 -0.32 -20.46
C GLU A 48 21.57 -1.54 -19.63
N THR A 49 21.07 -1.56 -18.39
CA THR A 49 21.01 -2.80 -17.61
C THR A 49 19.96 -3.67 -18.30
N THR A 50 20.39 -4.60 -19.12
CA THR A 50 19.53 -5.63 -19.70
C THR A 50 19.02 -6.50 -18.55
N ALA A 51 17.76 -6.31 -18.16
CA ALA A 51 17.03 -7.28 -17.36
C ALA A 51 17.07 -8.62 -18.11
N ALA A 52 17.40 -9.69 -17.40
CA ALA A 52 17.32 -11.03 -17.95
C ALA A 52 15.87 -11.28 -18.44
N PRO A 53 15.66 -11.95 -19.59
CA PRO A 53 14.32 -12.25 -20.05
C PRO A 53 13.59 -13.08 -18.98
N ALA A 54 12.35 -12.70 -18.66
CA ALA A 54 11.49 -13.48 -17.77
C ALA A 54 11.42 -14.92 -18.29
N ALA A 55 11.61 -15.89 -17.41
CA ALA A 55 11.51 -17.30 -17.77
C ALA A 55 10.07 -17.59 -18.28
N GLU A 56 9.95 -18.30 -19.40
CA GLU A 56 8.63 -18.75 -19.86
C GLU A 56 8.03 -19.71 -18.83
N PRO A 57 6.72 -19.59 -18.49
CA PRO A 57 6.07 -20.49 -17.53
C PRO A 57 6.25 -21.96 -17.94
N ALA A 58 6.61 -22.81 -16.99
CA ALA A 58 6.59 -24.26 -17.18
C ALA A 58 5.14 -24.74 -17.40
N ALA A 59 4.97 -25.83 -18.16
CA ALA A 59 3.63 -26.34 -18.47
C ALA A 59 2.80 -26.71 -17.23
N ASP A 60 3.46 -27.06 -16.12
CA ASP A 60 2.85 -27.41 -14.83
C ASP A 60 3.21 -26.40 -13.72
N ALA A 61 3.37 -25.13 -14.08
CA ALA A 61 3.73 -24.08 -13.12
C ALA A 61 2.65 -23.91 -12.04
N ILE A 62 3.11 -23.76 -10.78
CA ILE A 62 2.23 -23.37 -9.68
C ILE A 62 2.01 -21.86 -9.77
N VAL A 63 0.76 -21.44 -9.89
CA VAL A 63 0.39 -20.02 -9.88
C VAL A 63 -0.05 -19.65 -8.47
N LEU A 64 0.57 -18.61 -7.89
CA LEU A 64 0.23 -18.05 -6.59
C LEU A 64 -0.35 -16.66 -6.79
N THR A 65 -1.60 -16.45 -6.38
CA THR A 65 -2.27 -15.15 -6.43
C THR A 65 -1.75 -14.25 -5.31
N TYR A 66 -1.20 -13.09 -5.68
CA TYR A 66 -0.66 -12.10 -4.75
C TYR A 66 -1.56 -10.86 -4.71
N ALA A 67 -2.13 -10.56 -3.54
CA ALA A 67 -2.97 -9.39 -3.34
C ALA A 67 -2.14 -8.16 -2.92
N GLU A 68 -2.35 -7.03 -3.61
CA GLU A 68 -1.77 -5.72 -3.29
C GLU A 68 -2.86 -4.64 -3.37
N VAL A 69 -3.10 -3.94 -2.27
CA VAL A 69 -4.13 -2.91 -2.21
C VAL A 69 -3.72 -1.62 -2.93
N ASN A 70 -2.42 -1.37 -3.07
CA ASN A 70 -1.88 -0.19 -3.74
C ASN A 70 -1.59 -0.41 -5.22
N PRO A 71 -1.49 0.67 -6.02
CA PRO A 71 -0.95 0.63 -7.38
C PRO A 71 0.51 0.15 -7.43
N LEU A 72 0.93 -0.39 -8.57
CA LEU A 72 2.27 -0.98 -8.75
C LEU A 72 3.42 0.03 -8.80
N ASP A 73 3.14 1.31 -8.97
CA ASP A 73 4.12 2.41 -8.98
C ASP A 73 4.45 2.94 -7.57
N THR A 74 3.81 2.40 -6.53
CA THR A 74 4.16 2.65 -5.13
C THR A 74 5.40 1.87 -4.72
N ILE A 75 6.02 2.25 -3.60
CA ILE A 75 7.18 1.54 -3.03
C ILE A 75 6.84 0.05 -2.83
N VAL A 76 5.68 -0.24 -2.24
CA VAL A 76 5.24 -1.63 -1.98
C VAL A 76 4.84 -2.37 -3.25
N GLY A 77 4.22 -1.70 -4.22
CA GLY A 77 3.91 -2.29 -5.52
C GLY A 77 5.16 -2.71 -6.29
N MET A 78 6.20 -1.85 -6.31
CA MET A 78 7.50 -2.18 -6.90
C MET A 78 8.19 -3.32 -6.16
N THR A 79 8.03 -3.40 -4.82
CA THR A 79 8.56 -4.51 -4.00
C THR A 79 7.87 -5.83 -4.37
N GLY A 80 6.55 -5.82 -4.56
CA GLY A 80 5.81 -6.99 -5.03
C GLY A 80 6.26 -7.45 -6.42
N GLN A 81 6.50 -6.51 -7.34
CA GLN A 81 7.06 -6.83 -8.66
C GLN A 81 8.47 -7.45 -8.56
N LYS A 82 9.31 -6.94 -7.67
CA LYS A 82 10.63 -7.52 -7.43
C LYS A 82 10.54 -8.92 -6.83
N PHE A 83 9.65 -9.14 -5.89
CA PHE A 83 9.38 -10.48 -5.34
C PHE A 83 8.96 -11.46 -6.44
N LYS A 84 8.04 -11.06 -7.32
CA LYS A 84 7.62 -11.83 -8.49
C LYS A 84 8.82 -12.19 -9.38
N GLU A 85 9.62 -11.20 -9.77
CA GLU A 85 10.81 -11.39 -10.60
C GLU A 85 11.78 -12.43 -10.00
N GLU A 86 12.06 -12.31 -8.70
CA GLU A 86 12.98 -13.20 -8.00
C GLU A 86 12.41 -14.64 -7.89
N VAL A 87 11.12 -14.79 -7.57
CA VAL A 87 10.49 -16.12 -7.49
C VAL A 87 10.49 -16.80 -8.86
N GLU A 88 10.04 -16.12 -9.90
CA GLU A 88 9.92 -16.69 -11.24
C GLU A 88 11.29 -17.04 -11.82
N SER A 89 12.29 -16.18 -11.61
CA SER A 89 13.67 -16.43 -12.05
C SER A 89 14.31 -17.61 -11.32
N ARG A 90 14.24 -17.65 -9.98
CA ARG A 90 14.87 -18.69 -9.15
C ARG A 90 14.22 -20.05 -9.34
N SER A 91 12.90 -20.06 -9.60
CA SER A 91 12.14 -21.28 -9.84
C SER A 91 12.23 -21.77 -11.29
N ASN A 92 12.92 -21.05 -12.18
CA ASN A 92 12.93 -21.29 -13.63
C ASN A 92 11.51 -21.39 -14.20
N GLY A 93 10.58 -20.54 -13.72
CA GLY A 93 9.19 -20.50 -14.15
C GLY A 93 8.31 -21.62 -13.63
N SER A 94 8.76 -22.43 -12.67
CA SER A 94 7.90 -23.45 -12.03
C SER A 94 6.96 -22.88 -10.98
N ILE A 95 7.20 -21.63 -10.55
CA ILE A 95 6.29 -20.83 -9.71
C ILE A 95 6.06 -19.51 -10.41
N ILE A 96 4.80 -19.11 -10.56
CA ILE A 96 4.38 -17.82 -11.12
C ILE A 96 3.67 -17.04 -10.03
N ILE A 97 4.02 -15.77 -9.87
CA ILE A 97 3.31 -14.85 -8.96
C ILE A 97 2.36 -13.99 -9.80
N ASP A 98 1.06 -14.16 -9.58
CA ASP A 98 0.01 -13.37 -10.23
C ASP A 98 -0.40 -12.20 -9.31
N ILE A 99 0.16 -11.00 -9.57
CA ILE A 99 -0.09 -9.82 -8.73
C ILE A 99 -1.41 -9.17 -9.15
N GLN A 100 -2.34 -9.11 -8.21
CA GLN A 100 -3.61 -8.42 -8.30
C GLN A 100 -3.52 -7.11 -7.49
N ALA A 101 -3.16 -6.02 -8.17
CA ALA A 101 -2.88 -4.72 -7.57
C ALA A 101 -4.10 -3.80 -7.52
N SER A 102 -3.94 -2.62 -6.88
CA SER A 102 -4.96 -1.56 -6.78
C SER A 102 -6.28 -2.00 -6.12
N GLY A 103 -6.19 -2.91 -5.16
CA GLY A 103 -7.33 -3.34 -4.34
C GLY A 103 -8.42 -4.11 -5.11
N VAL A 104 -8.12 -4.69 -6.28
CA VAL A 104 -9.11 -5.44 -7.08
C VAL A 104 -9.64 -6.68 -6.37
N LEU A 105 -8.91 -7.20 -5.37
CA LEU A 105 -9.34 -8.32 -4.53
C LEU A 105 -9.95 -7.87 -3.19
N GLY A 106 -10.12 -6.56 -3.00
CA GLY A 106 -10.65 -5.97 -1.77
C GLY A 106 -9.60 -5.23 -0.94
N SER A 107 -10.01 -4.75 0.23
CA SER A 107 -9.15 -4.17 1.25
C SER A 107 -8.27 -5.24 1.91
N GLU A 108 -7.24 -4.81 2.67
CA GLU A 108 -6.37 -5.74 3.42
C GLU A 108 -7.18 -6.67 4.34
N ASN A 109 -8.19 -6.17 5.04
CA ASN A 109 -9.02 -6.97 5.93
C ASN A 109 -9.89 -7.98 5.17
N GLU A 110 -10.53 -7.58 4.06
CA GLU A 110 -11.33 -8.49 3.24
C GLU A 110 -10.47 -9.61 2.64
N VAL A 111 -9.25 -9.29 2.24
CA VAL A 111 -8.27 -10.27 1.75
C VAL A 111 -7.86 -11.23 2.88
N LEU A 112 -7.52 -10.71 4.07
CA LEU A 112 -7.14 -11.54 5.22
C LEU A 112 -8.30 -12.44 5.69
N ASP A 113 -9.53 -11.92 5.72
CA ASP A 113 -10.73 -12.71 6.00
C ASP A 113 -10.89 -13.86 5.01
N GLY A 114 -10.67 -13.59 3.71
CA GLY A 114 -10.70 -14.61 2.67
C GLY A 114 -9.61 -15.67 2.82
N MET A 115 -8.38 -15.25 3.15
CA MET A 115 -7.25 -16.14 3.39
C MET A 115 -7.49 -17.05 4.60
N LEU A 116 -7.97 -16.50 5.72
CA LEU A 116 -8.32 -17.28 6.91
C LEU A 116 -9.55 -18.17 6.71
N GLY A 117 -10.52 -17.70 5.93
CA GLY A 117 -11.70 -18.47 5.56
C GLY A 117 -11.44 -19.64 4.61
N GLY A 118 -10.21 -19.79 4.09
CA GLY A 118 -9.82 -20.87 3.20
C GLY A 118 -10.56 -20.83 1.86
N THR A 119 -10.87 -19.62 1.34
CA THR A 119 -11.58 -19.48 0.06
C THR A 119 -10.73 -19.89 -1.15
N GLY A 120 -9.39 -20.01 -0.97
CA GLY A 120 -8.44 -20.36 -2.01
C GLY A 120 -8.31 -19.31 -3.13
N THR A 121 -8.83 -18.11 -2.93
CA THR A 121 -8.80 -17.01 -3.92
C THR A 121 -7.48 -16.26 -3.90
N VAL A 122 -6.87 -16.12 -2.71
CA VAL A 122 -5.60 -15.40 -2.49
C VAL A 122 -4.64 -16.33 -1.77
N ASP A 123 -3.44 -16.47 -2.32
CA ASP A 123 -2.37 -17.27 -1.72
C ASP A 123 -1.42 -16.43 -0.89
N ILE A 124 -1.06 -15.24 -1.39
CA ILE A 124 -0.09 -14.31 -0.78
C ILE A 124 -0.73 -12.93 -0.67
N SER A 125 -0.46 -12.22 0.42
CA SER A 125 -0.87 -10.81 0.57
C SER A 125 0.24 -9.99 1.16
N ARG A 126 0.44 -8.77 0.61
CA ARG A 126 1.17 -7.70 1.28
C ARG A 126 0.18 -6.93 2.14
N ILE A 127 0.50 -6.77 3.39
CA ILE A 127 -0.36 -6.14 4.38
C ILE A 127 0.43 -5.17 5.25
N SER A 128 -0.25 -4.14 5.74
CA SER A 128 0.28 -3.26 6.78
C SER A 128 0.44 -4.03 8.09
N ALA A 129 1.53 -3.82 8.82
CA ALA A 129 1.81 -4.57 10.05
C ALA A 129 0.66 -4.48 11.07
N PHE A 130 0.00 -3.32 11.19
CA PHE A 130 -1.14 -3.13 12.09
C PHE A 130 -2.36 -3.99 11.71
N ALA A 131 -2.55 -4.30 10.42
CA ALA A 131 -3.69 -5.13 10.00
C ALA A 131 -3.60 -6.54 10.56
N LEU A 132 -2.40 -7.10 10.73
CA LEU A 132 -2.21 -8.44 11.33
C LEU A 132 -2.65 -8.55 12.78
N THR A 133 -2.77 -7.44 13.51
CA THR A 133 -3.10 -7.44 14.95
C THR A 133 -4.37 -8.25 15.24
N SER A 134 -5.39 -8.12 14.39
CA SER A 134 -6.66 -8.85 14.52
C SER A 134 -6.63 -10.26 13.91
N TYR A 135 -5.51 -10.66 13.31
CA TYR A 135 -5.34 -11.92 12.57
C TYR A 135 -4.19 -12.78 13.14
N GLY A 136 -4.00 -12.72 14.45
CA GLY A 136 -3.04 -13.54 15.18
C GLY A 136 -1.64 -12.95 15.29
N GLY A 137 -1.39 -11.76 14.73
CA GLY A 137 -0.11 -11.04 14.82
C GLY A 137 -0.16 -9.92 15.87
N GLU A 138 -0.43 -10.25 17.14
CA GLU A 138 -0.62 -9.25 18.19
C GLU A 138 0.63 -8.39 18.47
N LYS A 139 1.84 -8.93 18.27
CA LYS A 139 3.09 -8.18 18.38
C LYS A 139 3.21 -7.13 17.28
N SER A 140 2.65 -7.39 16.09
CA SER A 140 2.78 -6.51 14.93
C SER A 140 2.22 -5.11 15.14
N LYS A 141 1.29 -4.91 16.09
CA LYS A 141 0.83 -3.58 16.51
C LYS A 141 1.98 -2.68 16.99
N LEU A 142 3.01 -3.26 17.63
CA LEU A 142 4.15 -2.50 18.14
C LEU A 142 4.95 -1.81 17.02
N LEU A 143 4.92 -2.36 15.80
CA LEU A 143 5.60 -1.80 14.62
C LEU A 143 4.89 -0.55 14.08
N SER A 144 3.63 -0.36 14.43
CA SER A 144 2.79 0.72 13.94
C SER A 144 2.54 1.82 14.99
N LEU A 145 3.08 1.65 16.20
CA LEU A 145 2.97 2.66 17.23
C LEU A 145 3.67 3.96 16.80
N PRO A 146 3.06 5.11 17.06
CA PRO A 146 3.62 6.39 16.65
C PRO A 146 5.05 6.59 17.15
N TYR A 147 5.93 7.06 16.26
CA TYR A 147 7.33 7.38 16.54
C TYR A 147 8.19 6.21 17.07
N THR A 148 7.75 4.96 16.89
CA THR A 148 8.55 3.77 17.23
C THR A 148 9.85 3.74 16.45
N PHE A 149 9.76 3.85 15.13
CA PHE A 149 10.94 3.91 14.28
C PHE A 149 11.33 5.37 14.02
N VAL A 150 12.50 5.76 14.54
CA VAL A 150 13.01 7.13 14.41
C VAL A 150 13.70 7.38 13.06
N SER A 151 14.00 6.32 12.32
CA SER A 151 14.60 6.36 10.98
C SER A 151 14.34 5.04 10.22
N ARG A 152 14.57 5.06 8.90
CA ARG A 152 14.58 3.83 8.08
C ARG A 152 15.64 2.84 8.54
N ASP A 153 16.83 3.32 8.87
CA ASP A 153 17.90 2.46 9.40
C ASP A 153 17.47 1.72 10.67
N HIS A 154 16.75 2.39 11.58
CA HIS A 154 16.20 1.76 12.77
C HIS A 154 15.22 0.63 12.41
N PHE A 155 14.29 0.88 11.49
CA PHE A 155 13.36 -0.15 11.01
C PHE A 155 14.09 -1.33 10.38
N TRP A 156 15.07 -1.08 9.53
CA TRP A 156 15.80 -2.16 8.86
C TRP A 156 16.69 -2.95 9.80
N LYS A 157 17.25 -2.34 10.86
CA LYS A 157 17.89 -3.09 11.93
C LYS A 157 16.91 -4.04 12.64
N PHE A 158 15.67 -3.61 12.85
CA PHE A 158 14.62 -4.50 13.33
C PHE A 158 14.31 -5.61 12.32
N ALA A 159 13.97 -5.25 11.07
CA ALA A 159 13.53 -6.19 10.05
C ALA A 159 14.56 -7.28 9.71
N GLU A 160 15.85 -7.00 9.92
CA GLU A 160 17.00 -7.91 9.71
C GLU A 160 17.37 -8.69 10.99
N SER A 161 16.68 -8.50 12.12
CA SER A 161 16.98 -9.12 13.41
C SER A 161 16.22 -10.44 13.63
N ASP A 162 16.73 -11.26 14.56
CA ASP A 162 16.01 -12.46 15.02
C ASP A 162 14.65 -12.11 15.64
N LEU A 163 14.54 -10.92 16.26
CA LEU A 163 13.30 -10.43 16.83
C LEU A 163 12.20 -10.28 15.77
N ALA A 164 12.54 -9.77 14.59
CA ALA A 164 11.58 -9.62 13.47
C ALA A 164 11.03 -10.98 13.02
N ARG A 165 11.83 -12.05 13.06
CA ARG A 165 11.37 -13.39 12.72
C ARG A 165 10.28 -13.88 13.67
N GLU A 166 10.37 -13.57 14.97
CA GLU A 166 9.34 -13.91 15.95
C GLU A 166 7.98 -13.28 15.62
N PHE A 167 7.97 -12.06 15.07
CA PHE A 167 6.74 -11.36 14.66
C PHE A 167 6.15 -11.97 13.38
N LEU A 168 7.00 -12.37 12.43
CA LEU A 168 6.55 -13.05 11.21
C LEU A 168 5.97 -14.44 11.50
N ASP A 169 6.49 -15.14 12.49
CA ASP A 169 6.05 -16.47 12.88
C ASP A 169 4.81 -16.46 13.80
N GLU A 170 4.52 -15.33 14.44
CA GLU A 170 3.46 -15.22 15.44
C GLU A 170 2.08 -15.65 14.93
N PRO A 171 1.59 -15.22 13.75
CA PRO A 171 0.27 -15.63 13.27
C PRO A 171 0.13 -17.16 13.20
N SER A 172 1.12 -17.84 12.64
CA SER A 172 1.16 -19.31 12.56
C SER A 172 1.22 -19.94 13.95
N GLN A 173 2.04 -19.41 14.86
CA GLN A 173 2.15 -19.91 16.26
C GLN A 173 0.85 -19.72 17.03
N ASN A 174 0.07 -18.70 16.75
CA ASN A 174 -1.26 -18.45 17.32
C ASN A 174 -2.38 -19.24 16.63
N GLY A 175 -2.03 -20.17 15.73
CA GLY A 175 -2.94 -21.12 15.11
C GLY A 175 -3.76 -20.52 13.97
N THR A 176 -3.31 -19.40 13.37
CA THR A 176 -3.84 -18.96 12.08
C THR A 176 -3.15 -19.75 10.96
N ASN A 177 -3.77 -19.78 9.79
CA ASN A 177 -3.20 -20.42 8.60
C ASN A 177 -2.30 -19.45 7.80
N LEU A 178 -1.69 -18.45 8.44
CA LEU A 178 -0.81 -17.45 7.81
C LEU A 178 0.64 -17.70 8.20
N ILE A 179 1.52 -17.73 7.21
CA ILE A 179 2.97 -17.85 7.35
C ILE A 179 3.60 -16.55 6.86
N GLY A 180 4.42 -15.89 7.70
CA GLY A 180 5.13 -14.68 7.32
C GLY A 180 6.34 -14.97 6.44
N LEU A 181 6.48 -14.23 5.34
CA LEU A 181 7.58 -14.39 4.39
C LEU A 181 8.70 -13.37 4.63
N PHE A 182 8.40 -12.08 4.55
CA PHE A 182 9.39 -11.02 4.66
C PHE A 182 8.76 -9.67 5.05
N TYR A 183 9.62 -8.71 5.37
CA TYR A 183 9.29 -7.33 5.66
C TYR A 183 9.59 -6.39 4.51
N GLY A 184 8.89 -5.28 4.49
CA GLY A 184 9.21 -4.09 3.74
C GLY A 184 8.69 -2.84 4.46
N GLU A 185 8.89 -1.68 3.84
CA GLU A 185 8.32 -0.43 4.28
C GLU A 185 7.63 0.29 3.13
N GLU A 186 6.68 1.16 3.44
CA GLU A 186 5.95 1.98 2.47
C GLU A 186 6.27 3.48 2.56
N GLY A 187 7.22 3.85 3.41
CA GLY A 187 7.59 5.22 3.72
C GLY A 187 7.02 5.71 5.05
N PHE A 188 7.42 6.93 5.44
CA PHE A 188 6.79 7.57 6.59
C PHE A 188 5.37 8.00 6.25
N ARG A 189 4.46 7.79 7.20
CA ARG A 189 3.04 8.14 7.11
C ARG A 189 2.84 9.56 7.61
N HIS A 190 1.98 10.29 6.90
CA HIS A 190 1.72 11.71 7.11
C HIS A 190 0.23 11.98 7.01
N PHE A 191 -0.26 12.94 7.78
CA PHE A 191 -1.63 13.40 7.65
C PHE A 191 -1.81 14.29 6.42
N PHE A 192 -2.99 14.19 5.81
CA PHE A 192 -3.41 15.10 4.75
C PHE A 192 -4.91 15.42 4.89
N THR A 193 -5.30 16.62 4.49
CA THR A 193 -6.64 17.14 4.74
C THR A 193 -7.18 17.93 3.55
N LYS A 194 -8.52 18.06 3.52
CA LYS A 194 -9.24 18.88 2.52
C LYS A 194 -8.99 20.36 2.74
N ASP A 195 -9.11 20.81 3.98
CA ASP A 195 -8.85 22.18 4.38
C ASP A 195 -7.41 22.34 4.89
N PRO A 196 -6.78 23.50 4.72
CA PRO A 196 -5.44 23.74 5.21
C PRO A 196 -5.29 23.45 6.70
N VAL A 197 -4.16 22.82 7.05
CA VAL A 197 -3.69 22.60 8.42
C VAL A 197 -2.25 23.07 8.52
N SER A 198 -1.85 23.62 9.65
CA SER A 198 -0.51 24.12 9.91
C SER A 198 0.08 23.62 11.22
N SER A 199 -0.77 23.08 12.08
CA SER A 199 -0.39 22.60 13.41
C SER A 199 -1.29 21.47 13.88
N ILE A 200 -0.90 20.83 14.96
CA ILE A 200 -1.70 19.79 15.62
C ILE A 200 -3.08 20.32 16.08
N ASP A 201 -3.16 21.60 16.47
CA ASP A 201 -4.41 22.20 16.96
C ASP A 201 -5.50 22.26 15.88
N ASP A 202 -5.12 22.29 14.62
CA ASP A 202 -6.04 22.32 13.48
C ASP A 202 -6.76 20.98 13.24
N PHE A 203 -6.32 19.92 13.91
CA PHE A 203 -6.97 18.60 13.84
C PHE A 203 -8.16 18.47 14.78
N LYS A 204 -8.28 19.33 15.80
CA LYS A 204 -9.35 19.24 16.79
C LYS A 204 -10.75 19.24 16.16
N GLY A 205 -11.46 18.15 16.39
CA GLY A 205 -12.82 17.95 15.91
C GLY A 205 -12.95 17.56 14.42
N LYS A 206 -11.86 17.53 13.64
CA LYS A 206 -11.89 17.02 12.26
C LYS A 206 -12.20 15.53 12.25
N LYS A 207 -12.88 15.07 11.22
CA LYS A 207 -13.10 13.64 10.95
C LYS A 207 -11.92 13.12 10.13
N ILE A 208 -11.02 12.39 10.77
CA ILE A 208 -9.84 11.81 10.12
C ILE A 208 -10.07 10.32 9.91
N ARG A 209 -9.97 9.90 8.66
CA ARG A 209 -10.10 8.50 8.29
C ARG A 209 -8.94 7.69 8.86
N VAL A 210 -9.28 6.55 9.41
CA VAL A 210 -8.33 5.50 9.83
C VAL A 210 -8.74 4.15 9.25
N SER A 211 -7.77 3.22 9.20
CA SER A 211 -8.08 1.80 9.03
C SER A 211 -8.75 1.28 10.30
N ASN A 212 -9.44 0.15 10.21
CA ASN A 212 -10.02 -0.51 11.39
C ASN A 212 -8.89 -1.13 12.23
N ASP A 213 -8.23 -0.29 13.01
CA ASP A 213 -7.14 -0.65 13.90
C ASP A 213 -7.13 0.23 15.16
N PRO A 214 -7.06 -0.34 16.38
CA PRO A 214 -7.10 0.42 17.62
C PRO A 214 -5.95 1.42 17.79
N VAL A 215 -4.75 1.14 17.26
CA VAL A 215 -3.61 2.06 17.31
C VAL A 215 -3.90 3.30 16.49
N MET A 216 -4.43 3.13 15.26
CA MET A 216 -4.76 4.24 14.37
C MET A 216 -5.92 5.07 14.93
N VAL A 217 -6.94 4.43 15.51
CA VAL A 217 -8.04 5.12 16.23
C VAL A 217 -7.49 5.91 17.40
N GLY A 218 -6.61 5.32 18.20
CA GLY A 218 -5.96 5.99 19.34
C GLY A 218 -5.06 7.16 18.93
N LEU A 219 -4.29 7.01 17.85
CA LEU A 219 -3.47 8.07 17.26
C LEU A 219 -4.31 9.31 16.94
N VAL A 220 -5.36 9.15 16.15
CA VAL A 220 -6.25 10.25 15.75
C VAL A 220 -6.96 10.87 16.94
N SER A 221 -7.43 10.05 17.88
CA SER A 221 -8.07 10.53 19.10
C SER A 221 -7.12 11.34 19.98
N GLY A 222 -5.84 10.97 20.04
CA GLY A 222 -4.80 11.70 20.75
C GLY A 222 -4.58 13.12 20.22
N LEU A 223 -4.81 13.34 18.93
CA LEU A 223 -4.78 14.69 18.31
C LEU A 223 -6.04 15.52 18.61
N GLY A 224 -7.03 14.98 19.32
CA GLY A 224 -8.32 15.63 19.53
C GLY A 224 -9.24 15.61 18.29
N ALA A 225 -8.92 14.79 17.30
CA ALA A 225 -9.72 14.55 16.11
C ALA A 225 -10.69 13.39 16.33
N ASN A 226 -11.66 13.24 15.42
CA ASN A 226 -12.63 12.15 15.42
C ASN A 226 -12.16 11.08 14.43
N ALA A 227 -11.76 9.92 14.91
CA ALA A 227 -11.42 8.79 14.06
C ALA A 227 -12.67 8.31 13.31
N THR A 228 -12.55 8.16 12.00
CA THR A 228 -13.61 7.68 11.10
C THR A 228 -13.10 6.45 10.37
N GLU A 229 -13.59 5.28 10.75
CA GLU A 229 -13.18 4.03 10.15
C GLU A 229 -13.81 3.87 8.76
N VAL A 230 -12.97 3.78 7.73
CA VAL A 230 -13.36 3.60 6.33
C VAL A 230 -12.35 2.67 5.66
N SER A 231 -12.81 1.73 4.85
CA SER A 231 -11.96 0.86 4.05
C SER A 231 -11.01 1.67 3.16
N PHE A 232 -9.80 1.17 2.92
CA PHE A 232 -8.84 1.86 2.05
C PHE A 232 -9.38 2.04 0.62
N THR A 233 -10.08 1.04 0.10
CA THR A 233 -10.67 1.07 -1.24
C THR A 233 -11.79 2.12 -1.39
N GLU A 234 -12.38 2.58 -0.28
CA GLU A 234 -13.42 3.61 -0.25
C GLU A 234 -12.87 5.01 0.09
N LEU A 235 -11.58 5.13 0.46
CA LEU A 235 -11.01 6.36 1.00
C LEU A 235 -11.15 7.56 0.05
N TYR A 236 -10.87 7.40 -1.25
CA TYR A 236 -11.02 8.49 -2.22
C TYR A 236 -12.46 9.05 -2.22
N SER A 237 -13.45 8.15 -2.31
CA SER A 237 -14.87 8.53 -2.29
C SER A 237 -15.27 9.17 -0.97
N ALA A 238 -14.76 8.67 0.16
CA ALA A 238 -15.05 9.22 1.49
C ALA A 238 -14.51 10.64 1.66
N LEU A 239 -13.31 10.93 1.15
CA LEU A 239 -12.75 12.28 1.09
C LEU A 239 -13.56 13.18 0.14
N GLN A 240 -13.83 12.71 -1.08
CA GLN A 240 -14.55 13.48 -2.08
C GLN A 240 -15.94 13.90 -1.59
N THR A 241 -16.67 13.00 -0.96
CA THR A 241 -18.05 13.24 -0.48
C THR A 241 -18.12 13.91 0.90
N GLY A 242 -16.98 14.08 1.60
CA GLY A 242 -16.93 14.72 2.93
C GLY A 242 -17.38 13.81 4.08
N VAL A 243 -17.34 12.49 3.90
CA VAL A 243 -17.45 11.52 5.01
C VAL A 243 -16.30 11.74 5.98
N CYS A 244 -15.09 11.99 5.46
CA CYS A 244 -13.92 12.42 6.23
C CYS A 244 -13.39 13.77 5.72
N ASP A 245 -12.70 14.48 6.61
CA ASP A 245 -12.06 15.77 6.36
C ASP A 245 -10.56 15.58 5.99
N GLY A 246 -10.02 14.41 6.27
CA GLY A 246 -8.64 14.04 5.99
C GLY A 246 -8.37 12.57 6.28
N ALA A 247 -7.13 12.17 6.09
CA ALA A 247 -6.62 10.83 6.36
C ALA A 247 -5.11 10.88 6.58
N GLU A 248 -4.47 9.72 6.68
CA GLU A 248 -3.02 9.59 6.77
C GLU A 248 -2.55 8.46 5.83
N GLN A 249 -1.42 8.68 5.18
CA GLN A 249 -0.79 7.70 4.28
C GLN A 249 0.70 8.02 4.09
N PRO A 250 1.49 7.06 3.61
CA PRO A 250 2.80 7.34 3.03
C PRO A 250 2.69 8.23 1.79
N ILE A 251 3.72 9.03 1.53
CA ILE A 251 3.74 10.02 0.45
C ILE A 251 3.51 9.37 -0.93
N ALA A 252 4.14 8.21 -1.19
CA ALA A 252 3.96 7.50 -2.45
C ALA A 252 2.51 7.02 -2.64
N ASN A 253 1.90 6.47 -1.59
CA ASN A 253 0.51 6.00 -1.62
C ASN A 253 -0.48 7.16 -1.76
N TYR A 254 -0.23 8.29 -1.08
CA TYR A 254 -1.02 9.52 -1.20
C TYR A 254 -1.09 9.98 -2.66
N LYS A 255 0.04 9.99 -3.36
CA LYS A 255 0.09 10.41 -4.77
C LYS A 255 -0.50 9.37 -5.73
N SER A 256 -0.09 8.11 -5.63
CA SER A 256 -0.50 7.06 -6.58
C SER A 256 -1.99 6.73 -6.50
N ASN A 257 -2.65 7.01 -5.37
CA ASN A 257 -4.09 6.86 -5.21
C ASN A 257 -4.86 8.18 -5.45
N ALA A 258 -4.20 9.20 -5.99
CA ALA A 258 -4.79 10.51 -6.33
C ALA A 258 -5.47 11.23 -5.14
N PHE A 259 -5.06 10.96 -3.91
CA PHE A 259 -5.65 11.63 -2.74
C PHE A 259 -5.34 13.13 -2.72
N ASP A 260 -4.26 13.56 -3.36
CA ASP A 260 -3.90 14.96 -3.55
C ASP A 260 -4.95 15.77 -4.35
N GLU A 261 -5.78 15.12 -5.15
CA GLU A 261 -6.86 15.78 -5.89
C GLU A 261 -8.05 16.17 -4.99
N VAL A 262 -8.29 15.39 -3.92
CA VAL A 262 -9.45 15.55 -3.04
C VAL A 262 -9.10 16.05 -1.65
N ALA A 263 -7.82 16.00 -1.24
CA ALA A 263 -7.29 16.48 0.03
C ALA A 263 -5.87 17.02 -0.14
N PRO A 264 -5.70 18.24 -0.72
CA PRO A 264 -4.43 18.75 -1.21
C PRO A 264 -3.53 19.39 -0.16
N ASN A 265 -3.78 19.18 1.12
CA ASN A 265 -2.97 19.76 2.20
C ASN A 265 -2.28 18.62 2.96
N LEU A 266 -0.99 18.44 2.74
CA LEU A 266 -0.13 17.42 3.33
C LEU A 266 0.72 18.03 4.44
N ILE A 267 0.71 17.48 5.65
CA ILE A 267 1.56 17.89 6.75
C ILE A 267 2.57 16.79 7.08
N LEU A 268 3.87 17.13 7.01
CA LEU A 268 4.97 16.18 7.12
C LEU A 268 5.32 15.87 8.59
N ASP A 269 4.35 15.39 9.34
CA ASP A 269 4.50 15.02 10.74
C ASP A 269 5.30 13.71 10.94
N GLY A 270 5.23 12.78 9.99
CA GLY A 270 5.98 11.53 10.01
C GLY A 270 5.72 10.70 11.26
N HIS A 271 4.45 10.57 11.64
CA HIS A 271 4.05 9.95 12.90
C HIS A 271 4.37 8.45 12.98
N THR A 272 4.48 7.75 11.85
CA THR A 272 4.76 6.32 11.82
C THR A 272 5.53 5.96 10.55
N LEU A 273 6.56 5.12 10.64
CA LEU A 273 7.07 4.41 9.47
C LEU A 273 6.10 3.28 9.14
N GLY A 274 5.62 3.24 7.92
CA GLY A 274 4.69 2.20 7.48
C GLY A 274 5.38 0.87 7.28
N ALA A 275 5.47 0.06 8.32
CA ALA A 275 5.97 -1.31 8.24
C ALA A 275 4.94 -2.20 7.53
N ILE A 276 5.40 -3.04 6.60
CA ILE A 276 4.58 -4.05 5.94
C ILE A 276 5.14 -5.44 6.15
N GLN A 277 4.25 -6.41 6.13
CA GLN A 277 4.56 -7.83 6.15
C GLN A 277 3.93 -8.50 4.93
N VAL A 278 4.66 -9.44 4.34
CA VAL A 278 4.10 -10.30 3.29
C VAL A 278 3.86 -11.67 3.88
N VAL A 279 2.64 -12.16 3.75
CA VAL A 279 2.18 -13.45 4.28
C VAL A 279 1.68 -14.36 3.17
N ILE A 280 1.80 -15.66 3.38
CA ILE A 280 1.24 -16.72 2.52
C ILE A 280 0.30 -17.60 3.34
N THR A 281 -0.75 -18.13 2.73
CA THR A 281 -1.60 -19.13 3.38
C THR A 281 -0.84 -20.45 3.59
N GLU A 282 -1.12 -21.13 4.70
CA GLU A 282 -0.55 -22.46 4.96
C GLU A 282 -0.94 -23.47 3.87
N GLU A 283 -2.14 -23.35 3.29
CA GLU A 283 -2.59 -24.18 2.17
C GLU A 283 -1.69 -24.02 0.94
N ALA A 284 -1.41 -22.78 0.52
CA ALA A 284 -0.52 -22.51 -0.60
C ALA A 284 0.93 -22.93 -0.31
N TRP A 285 1.42 -22.66 0.91
CA TRP A 285 2.74 -23.07 1.35
C TRP A 285 2.94 -24.58 1.30
N ASN A 286 1.97 -25.35 1.75
CA ASN A 286 2.04 -26.81 1.79
C ASN A 286 1.91 -27.48 0.39
N LYS A 287 1.49 -26.74 -0.65
CA LYS A 287 1.56 -27.19 -2.05
C LYS A 287 2.97 -27.15 -2.62
N LEU A 288 3.89 -26.40 -1.98
CA LEU A 288 5.25 -26.20 -2.42
C LEU A 288 6.18 -27.27 -1.84
N THR A 289 7.14 -27.71 -2.64
CA THR A 289 8.27 -28.53 -2.15
C THR A 289 9.17 -27.69 -1.23
N ALA A 290 10.01 -28.33 -0.42
CA ALA A 290 10.96 -27.65 0.45
C ALA A 290 11.90 -26.69 -0.33
N ASP A 291 12.35 -27.08 -1.53
CA ASP A 291 13.17 -26.23 -2.39
C ASP A 291 12.37 -25.00 -2.89
N GLN A 292 11.10 -25.16 -3.25
CA GLN A 292 10.22 -24.08 -3.67
C GLN A 292 9.89 -23.13 -2.51
N GLN A 293 9.67 -23.65 -1.30
CA GLN A 293 9.51 -22.85 -0.08
C GLN A 293 10.76 -22.00 0.19
N ASN A 294 11.95 -22.60 0.05
CA ASN A 294 13.21 -21.87 0.19
C ASN A 294 13.36 -20.77 -0.88
N ILE A 295 12.94 -21.02 -2.12
CA ILE A 295 12.92 -20.00 -3.18
C ILE A 295 12.07 -18.78 -2.76
N LEU A 296 10.88 -18.99 -2.20
CA LEU A 296 10.03 -17.88 -1.73
C LEU A 296 10.72 -17.08 -0.61
N MET A 297 11.39 -17.74 0.33
CA MET A 297 12.10 -17.06 1.42
C MET A 297 13.28 -16.24 0.90
N GLU A 298 14.10 -16.79 0.01
CA GLU A 298 15.23 -16.09 -0.60
C GLU A 298 14.76 -14.92 -1.50
N ALA A 299 13.69 -15.12 -2.26
CA ALA A 299 13.07 -14.07 -3.07
C ALA A 299 12.51 -12.95 -2.19
N GLY A 300 11.89 -13.29 -1.06
CA GLY A 300 11.40 -12.33 -0.09
C GLY A 300 12.52 -11.48 0.50
N LYS A 301 13.65 -12.10 0.86
CA LYS A 301 14.85 -11.38 1.30
C LYS A 301 15.34 -10.40 0.23
N ALA A 302 15.46 -10.84 -1.02
CA ALA A 302 15.89 -9.97 -2.11
C ALA A 302 14.90 -8.82 -2.37
N ALA A 303 13.61 -9.08 -2.25
CA ALA A 303 12.57 -8.05 -2.37
C ALA A 303 12.64 -7.02 -1.22
N GLY A 304 12.92 -7.46 0.02
CA GLY A 304 13.16 -6.57 1.16
C GLY A 304 14.39 -5.69 0.98
N GLU A 305 15.52 -6.26 0.52
CA GLU A 305 16.74 -5.51 0.20
C GLU A 305 16.49 -4.47 -0.90
N TYR A 306 15.71 -4.83 -1.93
CA TYR A 306 15.30 -3.90 -2.98
C TYR A 306 14.42 -2.79 -2.42
N ASN A 307 13.40 -3.10 -1.61
CA ASN A 307 12.55 -2.14 -0.93
C ASN A 307 13.38 -1.12 -0.16
N LYS A 308 14.31 -1.60 0.69
CA LYS A 308 15.25 -0.75 1.44
C LYS A 308 16.03 0.21 0.54
N SER A 309 16.46 -0.28 -0.63
CA SER A 309 17.31 0.50 -1.54
C SER A 309 16.57 1.62 -2.29
N ILE A 310 15.25 1.49 -2.49
CA ILE A 310 14.46 2.43 -3.30
C ILE A 310 13.63 3.42 -2.48
N SER A 311 13.31 3.08 -1.22
CA SER A 311 12.26 3.76 -0.45
C SER A 311 12.53 5.24 -0.25
N GLU A 312 13.72 5.63 0.19
CA GLU A 312 14.05 7.03 0.44
C GLU A 312 14.05 7.87 -0.83
N GLN A 313 14.68 7.35 -1.89
CA GLN A 313 14.71 8.05 -3.17
C GLN A 313 13.32 8.22 -3.74
N LYS A 314 12.50 7.16 -3.73
CA LYS A 314 11.14 7.20 -4.27
C LYS A 314 10.24 8.17 -3.50
N GLU A 315 10.33 8.17 -2.17
CA GLU A 315 9.58 9.11 -1.34
C GLU A 315 9.95 10.57 -1.65
N ASN A 316 11.26 10.86 -1.77
CA ASN A 316 11.74 12.20 -2.09
C ASN A 316 11.31 12.63 -3.51
N GLU A 317 11.41 11.76 -4.52
CA GLU A 317 10.95 12.05 -5.88
C GLU A 317 9.46 12.42 -5.93
N VAL A 318 8.63 11.66 -5.21
CA VAL A 318 7.18 11.92 -5.15
C VAL A 318 6.89 13.21 -4.40
N LEU A 319 7.57 13.47 -3.28
CA LEU A 319 7.42 14.71 -2.49
C LEU A 319 7.77 15.95 -3.30
N ASP A 320 8.88 15.92 -4.04
CA ASP A 320 9.29 17.00 -4.93
C ASP A 320 8.26 17.25 -6.02
N GLY A 321 7.69 16.17 -6.58
CA GLY A 321 6.59 16.23 -7.56
C GLY A 321 5.33 16.87 -6.98
N LEU A 322 4.95 16.52 -5.76
CA LEU A 322 3.80 17.11 -5.06
C LEU A 322 4.00 18.61 -4.81
N ARG A 323 5.17 19.03 -4.35
CA ARG A 323 5.52 20.45 -4.18
C ARG A 323 5.45 21.20 -5.50
N ALA A 324 5.96 20.61 -6.58
CA ALA A 324 5.94 21.21 -7.91
C ALA A 324 4.53 21.30 -8.52
N SER A 325 3.63 20.38 -8.17
CA SER A 325 2.22 20.36 -8.66
C SER A 325 1.30 21.34 -7.93
N GLY A 326 1.77 21.99 -6.86
CA GLY A 326 0.99 22.97 -6.09
C GLY A 326 0.20 22.39 -4.93
N VAL A 327 0.47 21.15 -4.53
CA VAL A 327 0.00 20.59 -3.26
C VAL A 327 0.56 21.45 -2.12
N ASN A 328 -0.29 21.82 -1.17
CA ASN A 328 0.15 22.53 0.03
C ASN A 328 0.86 21.58 0.98
N VAL A 329 2.19 21.63 0.98
CA VAL A 329 3.03 20.79 1.84
C VAL A 329 3.57 21.60 3.00
N VAL A 330 3.23 21.19 4.21
CA VAL A 330 3.64 21.84 5.47
C VAL A 330 4.72 20.97 6.13
N ASP A 331 5.92 21.53 6.28
CA ASP A 331 7.00 20.90 7.03
C ASP A 331 6.76 21.05 8.54
N VAL A 332 7.07 20.00 9.31
CA VAL A 332 6.97 19.98 10.78
C VAL A 332 8.37 19.89 11.37
N ASP A 333 8.92 21.04 11.77
CA ASP A 333 10.27 21.12 12.36
C ASP A 333 10.28 20.61 13.81
N ASP A 334 9.24 20.91 14.59
CA ASP A 334 9.10 20.45 15.97
C ASP A 334 7.98 19.40 16.08
N LYS A 335 8.37 18.13 16.22
CA LYS A 335 7.47 17.00 16.39
C LYS A 335 7.02 16.78 17.84
N THR A 336 7.56 17.54 18.80
CA THR A 336 7.26 17.36 20.23
C THR A 336 5.77 17.39 20.55
N PRO A 337 4.95 18.32 20.03
CA PRO A 337 3.50 18.33 20.31
C PRO A 337 2.80 17.08 19.82
N TRP A 338 3.22 16.55 18.67
CA TRP A 338 2.67 15.34 18.07
C TRP A 338 3.04 14.10 18.89
N GLN A 339 4.31 14.01 19.34
CA GLN A 339 4.78 12.92 20.21
C GLN A 339 4.07 12.94 21.56
N GLU A 340 3.88 14.11 22.17
CA GLU A 340 3.11 14.23 23.43
C GLU A 340 1.67 13.74 23.27
N ALA A 341 1.00 14.11 22.18
CA ALA A 341 -0.38 13.71 21.89
C ALA A 341 -0.55 12.20 21.71
N THR A 342 0.51 11.47 21.34
CA THR A 342 0.48 10.02 21.08
C THR A 342 0.93 9.16 22.27
N LYS A 343 1.41 9.74 23.37
CA LYS A 343 1.92 8.98 24.53
C LYS A 343 0.90 8.00 25.10
N GLN A 344 -0.37 8.38 25.15
CA GLN A 344 -1.40 7.53 25.71
C GLN A 344 -1.64 6.30 24.84
N VAL A 345 -1.70 6.44 23.52
CA VAL A 345 -1.90 5.30 22.62
C VAL A 345 -0.71 4.33 22.69
N ILE A 346 0.51 4.84 22.82
CA ILE A 346 1.69 3.99 23.03
C ILE A 346 1.55 3.22 24.35
N ALA A 347 1.27 3.92 25.46
CA ALA A 347 1.13 3.31 26.77
C ALA A 347 0.02 2.24 26.83
N ASP A 348 -1.10 2.46 26.13
CA ASP A 348 -2.22 1.53 26.10
C ASP A 348 -1.92 0.28 25.27
N ASN A 349 -1.15 0.40 24.20
CA ASN A 349 -0.88 -0.68 23.25
C ASN A 349 0.42 -1.45 23.56
N THR A 350 1.24 -0.98 24.49
CA THR A 350 2.43 -1.71 24.97
C THR A 350 2.17 -2.52 26.23
N LYS A 351 0.99 -2.44 26.86
CA LYS A 351 0.66 -3.17 28.07
C LYS A 351 0.90 -4.66 27.94
N GLY A 352 1.76 -5.20 28.81
CA GLY A 352 2.16 -6.60 28.82
C GLY A 352 3.20 -6.98 27.75
N GLN A 353 3.67 -5.99 26.98
CA GLN A 353 4.71 -6.14 25.95
C GLN A 353 5.77 -5.02 26.07
N GLU A 354 5.89 -4.39 27.23
CA GLU A 354 6.78 -3.24 27.45
C GLU A 354 8.25 -3.59 27.19
N ASP A 355 8.68 -4.76 27.66
CA ASP A 355 10.06 -5.24 27.45
C ASP A 355 10.33 -5.52 25.96
N LEU A 356 9.36 -6.08 25.26
CA LEU A 356 9.44 -6.33 23.81
C LEU A 356 9.51 -5.02 23.03
N TYR A 357 8.67 -4.06 23.39
CA TYR A 357 8.70 -2.74 22.78
C TYR A 357 10.02 -2.03 23.03
N GLN A 358 10.58 -2.15 24.25
CA GLN A 358 11.89 -1.58 24.57
C GLN A 358 13.02 -2.22 23.74
N GLN A 359 12.94 -3.52 23.44
CA GLN A 359 13.91 -4.18 22.56
C GLN A 359 13.88 -3.57 21.15
N ILE A 360 12.69 -3.26 20.61
CA ILE A 360 12.57 -2.58 19.32
C ILE A 360 13.24 -1.21 19.39
N LEU A 361 12.95 -0.42 20.43
CA LEU A 361 13.52 0.94 20.59
C LEU A 361 15.05 0.91 20.74
N ASP A 362 15.61 -0.12 21.38
CA ASP A 362 17.05 -0.25 21.60
C ASP A 362 17.84 -0.50 20.30
N LEU A 363 17.19 -0.99 19.24
CA LEU A 363 17.81 -1.16 17.91
C LEU A 363 18.13 0.18 17.23
N ALA A 364 17.59 1.29 17.72
CA ALA A 364 17.94 2.62 17.23
C ALA A 364 19.38 3.04 17.60
N LYS A 365 19.97 2.42 18.60
CA LYS A 365 21.32 2.68 19.12
C LYS A 365 22.35 1.93 18.29
#